data_38df1d930946be3796006342b3e1581b
#
_entry.id   38df1d930946be3796006342b3e1581b
#
_cell.length_a   1.000
_cell.length_b   1.000
_cell.length_c   1.000
_cell.angle_alpha   90.00
_cell.angle_beta   90.00
_cell.angle_gamma   90.00
#
_symmetry.space_group_name_H-M   'P 1'
#
loop_
_entity.id
_entity.type
_entity.pdbx_description
1 polymer ?
#
loop_
_entity_poly.entity_id
_entity_poly.type
_entity_poly.pdbx_seq_one_letter_code
_entity_poly.pdbx_strand_id
1 'polypeptide(L)'
;MISLNYKGYPILGLANFPVLKKYYLNYSNKIAYVVNNGKRKKISVNKKATFSSVKLSAAFHGALSLNQQKKISKILKLMQFPCSDALSYSHLAEGRLDAVMQCSNKIWDIHPLIPIIKAAGGIVSTWSNKDA
;
A
#
# COMPACT_ATOMS: atom_id res chain seq x y z
N MET A 1 -3.36 -12.88 4.29
CA MET A 1 -3.06 -12.38 2.93
C MET A 1 -2.52 -13.53 2.07
N ILE A 2 -2.76 -13.51 0.75
CA ILE A 2 -2.33 -14.54 -0.20
C ILE A 2 -1.71 -13.83 -1.40
N SER A 3 -0.59 -14.36 -1.91
CA SER A 3 0.04 -13.89 -3.13
C SER A 3 0.35 -15.08 -4.04
N LEU A 4 0.02 -14.97 -5.32
CA LEU A 4 0.51 -15.85 -6.36
C LEU A 4 1.67 -15.14 -7.06
N ASN A 5 2.83 -15.79 -7.06
CA ASN A 5 4.04 -15.25 -7.68
C ASN A 5 4.40 -16.06 -8.94
N TYR A 6 4.85 -15.35 -9.98
CA TYR A 6 5.38 -15.95 -11.20
C TYR A 6 6.75 -15.35 -11.48
N LYS A 7 7.78 -16.19 -11.61
CA LYS A 7 9.18 -15.78 -11.83
C LYS A 7 9.66 -14.71 -10.83
N GLY A 8 9.27 -14.87 -9.54
CA GLY A 8 9.65 -13.94 -8.47
C GLY A 8 8.76 -12.69 -8.33
N TYR A 9 7.83 -12.45 -9.25
CA TYR A 9 6.95 -11.27 -9.23
C TYR A 9 5.53 -11.64 -8.78
N PRO A 10 4.90 -10.85 -7.89
CA PRO A 10 3.53 -11.08 -7.49
C PRO A 10 2.57 -10.66 -8.61
N ILE A 11 1.77 -11.62 -9.09
CA ILE A 11 0.81 -11.41 -10.18
C ILE A 11 -0.64 -11.37 -9.70
N LEU A 12 -0.94 -12.01 -8.57
CA LEU A 12 -2.24 -11.96 -7.93
C LEU A 12 -2.05 -11.77 -6.43
N GLY A 13 -2.90 -10.93 -5.85
CA GLY A 13 -2.93 -10.66 -4.43
C GLY A 13 -4.34 -10.65 -3.86
N LEU A 14 -4.46 -11.16 -2.64
CA LEU A 14 -5.65 -11.09 -1.81
C LEU A 14 -5.27 -10.62 -0.41
N ALA A 15 -5.87 -9.55 0.06
CA ALA A 15 -5.75 -9.06 1.43
C ALA A 15 -7.13 -9.13 2.12
N ASN A 16 -7.29 -10.06 3.04
CA ASN A 16 -8.55 -10.27 3.77
C ASN A 16 -8.47 -9.73 5.19
N PHE A 17 -9.47 -8.96 5.59
CA PHE A 17 -9.68 -8.37 6.90
C PHE A 17 -11.00 -8.88 7.49
N PRO A 18 -11.02 -10.08 8.12
CA PRO A 18 -12.26 -10.75 8.52
C PRO A 18 -13.10 -9.93 9.50
N VAL A 19 -12.46 -9.28 10.49
CA VAL A 19 -13.15 -8.43 11.48
C VAL A 19 -13.88 -7.26 10.79
N LEU A 20 -13.31 -6.72 9.72
CA LEU A 20 -13.92 -5.65 8.95
C LEU A 20 -14.92 -6.17 7.90
N LYS A 21 -15.09 -7.48 7.77
CA LYS A 21 -15.89 -8.15 6.72
C LYS A 21 -15.52 -7.62 5.32
N LYS A 22 -14.24 -7.37 5.11
CA LYS A 22 -13.71 -6.72 3.91
C LYS A 22 -12.49 -7.45 3.38
N TYR A 23 -12.40 -7.57 2.06
CA TYR A 23 -11.18 -8.02 1.40
C TYR A 23 -10.91 -7.26 0.10
N TYR A 24 -9.65 -7.23 -0.29
CA TYR A 24 -9.14 -6.58 -1.48
C TYR A 24 -8.46 -7.62 -2.37
N LEU A 25 -8.63 -7.50 -3.67
CA LEU A 25 -7.97 -8.37 -4.65
C LEU A 25 -7.75 -7.64 -5.97
N ASN A 26 -6.73 -8.04 -6.71
CA ASN A 26 -6.67 -7.69 -8.13
C ASN A 26 -7.33 -8.81 -8.95
N TYR A 27 -8.17 -8.40 -9.92
CA TYR A 27 -8.78 -9.31 -10.89
C TYR A 27 -7.91 -9.46 -12.16
N SER A 28 -7.17 -8.40 -12.49
CA SER A 28 -6.20 -8.34 -13.58
C SER A 28 -5.10 -7.35 -13.23
N ASN A 29 -4.17 -7.13 -14.14
CA ASN A 29 -3.13 -6.10 -13.97
C ASN A 29 -3.65 -4.65 -14.03
N LYS A 30 -4.93 -4.44 -14.37
CA LYS A 30 -5.57 -3.11 -14.50
C LYS A 30 -6.84 -2.95 -13.68
N ILE A 31 -7.26 -3.99 -12.97
CA ILE A 31 -8.54 -3.98 -12.25
C ILE A 31 -8.34 -4.57 -10.86
N ALA A 32 -8.62 -3.77 -9.85
CA ALA A 32 -8.69 -4.19 -8.46
C ALA A 32 -10.08 -3.91 -7.87
N TYR A 33 -10.45 -4.71 -6.91
CA TYR A 33 -11.73 -4.62 -6.22
C TYR A 33 -11.53 -4.62 -4.70
N VAL A 34 -12.45 -3.94 -4.02
CA VAL A 34 -12.79 -4.20 -2.62
C VAL A 34 -14.14 -4.90 -2.58
N VAL A 35 -14.24 -5.92 -1.75
CA VAL A 35 -15.51 -6.54 -1.38
C VAL A 35 -15.77 -6.22 0.08
N ASN A 36 -16.90 -5.61 0.37
CA ASN A 36 -17.31 -5.22 1.70
C ASN A 36 -18.73 -5.72 1.96
N ASN A 37 -18.91 -6.54 3.00
CA ASN A 37 -20.21 -7.19 3.27
C ASN A 37 -20.82 -7.84 2.02
N GLY A 38 -20.02 -8.57 1.23
CA GLY A 38 -20.45 -9.24 0.01
C GLY A 38 -20.64 -8.31 -1.23
N LYS A 39 -20.62 -7.01 -1.07
CA LYS A 39 -20.75 -6.06 -2.18
C LYS A 39 -19.38 -5.73 -2.76
N ARG A 40 -19.22 -5.99 -4.05
CA ARG A 40 -17.99 -5.72 -4.82
C ARG A 40 -18.00 -4.32 -5.41
N LYS A 41 -16.89 -3.59 -5.23
CA LYS A 41 -16.66 -2.27 -5.81
C LYS A 41 -15.27 -2.22 -6.45
N LYS A 42 -15.17 -1.73 -7.69
CA LYS A 42 -13.90 -1.41 -8.33
C LYS A 42 -13.23 -0.26 -7.58
N ILE A 43 -11.92 -0.37 -7.37
CA ILE A 43 -11.12 0.63 -6.67
C ILE A 43 -10.06 1.23 -7.57
N SER A 44 -9.65 2.45 -7.23
CA SER A 44 -8.54 3.17 -7.85
C SER A 44 -7.88 4.09 -6.83
N VAL A 45 -6.59 4.31 -7.01
CA VAL A 45 -5.84 5.30 -6.22
C VAL A 45 -6.36 6.72 -6.47
N ASN A 46 -6.13 7.63 -5.54
CA ASN A 46 -6.37 9.05 -5.73
C ASN A 46 -5.33 9.63 -6.70
N LYS A 47 -5.77 10.17 -7.84
CA LYS A 47 -4.91 10.79 -8.86
C LYS A 47 -4.79 12.31 -8.73
N LYS A 48 -5.48 12.90 -7.73
CA LYS A 48 -5.55 14.36 -7.54
C LYS A 48 -4.70 14.86 -6.38
N ALA A 49 -3.96 13.97 -5.70
CA ALA A 49 -3.12 14.37 -4.60
C ALA A 49 -1.99 15.27 -5.07
N THR A 50 -1.76 16.35 -4.33
CA THR A 50 -0.59 17.21 -4.46
C THR A 50 0.28 17.06 -3.24
N PHE A 51 1.54 17.51 -3.29
CA PHE A 51 2.42 17.43 -2.13
C PHE A 51 1.86 18.14 -0.89
N SER A 52 1.11 19.23 -1.07
CA SER A 52 0.49 19.99 0.02
C SER A 52 -0.78 19.34 0.58
N SER A 53 -1.41 18.44 -0.16
CA SER A 53 -2.68 17.79 0.24
C SER A 53 -2.54 16.28 0.47
N VAL A 54 -1.32 15.74 0.38
CA VAL A 54 -1.06 14.30 0.48
C VAL A 54 -1.48 13.73 1.84
N LYS A 55 -2.26 12.66 1.81
CA LYS A 55 -2.62 11.85 2.97
C LYS A 55 -1.59 10.74 3.14
N LEU A 56 -0.62 10.98 4.01
CA LEU A 56 0.49 10.07 4.27
C LEU A 56 0.24 9.22 5.50
N SER A 57 0.42 7.93 5.36
CA SER A 57 0.57 6.97 6.46
C SER A 57 1.99 6.42 6.46
N ALA A 58 2.67 6.46 7.60
CA ALA A 58 4.05 6.02 7.69
C ALA A 58 4.34 5.25 8.97
N ALA A 59 5.19 4.24 8.87
CA ALA A 59 5.76 3.52 10.00
C ALA A 59 7.22 3.19 9.72
N PHE A 60 8.05 3.56 10.66
CA PHE A 60 9.50 3.35 10.60
C PHE A 60 9.91 2.43 11.75
N HIS A 61 9.48 1.17 11.66
CA HIS A 61 9.87 0.15 12.62
C HIS A 61 11.32 -0.24 12.38
N GLY A 62 12.16 -0.06 13.37
CA GLY A 62 13.53 -0.50 13.33
C GLY A 62 14.55 0.61 13.40
N ALA A 63 15.80 0.24 13.48
CA ALA A 63 16.93 1.13 13.67
C ALA A 63 17.24 1.90 12.37
N LEU A 64 16.69 3.09 12.25
CA LEU A 64 17.12 4.06 11.26
C LEU A 64 18.32 4.82 11.81
N SER A 65 19.37 4.99 11.00
CA SER A 65 20.48 5.87 11.33
C SER A 65 20.00 7.32 11.49
N LEU A 66 20.73 8.13 12.26
CA LEU A 66 20.40 9.56 12.44
C LEU A 66 20.29 10.32 11.12
N ASN A 67 21.10 9.97 10.12
CA ASN A 67 21.03 10.58 8.79
C ASN A 67 19.74 10.20 8.04
N GLN A 68 19.27 8.97 8.19
CA GLN A 68 17.98 8.54 7.62
C GLN A 68 16.81 9.23 8.34
N GLN A 69 16.87 9.33 9.68
CA GLN A 69 15.86 10.05 10.47
C GLN A 69 15.76 11.53 10.07
N LYS A 70 16.89 12.21 9.86
CA LYS A 70 16.92 13.60 9.36
C LYS A 70 16.28 13.77 7.99
N LYS A 71 16.47 12.82 7.07
CA LYS A 71 15.82 12.83 5.75
C LYS A 71 14.31 12.62 5.86
N ILE A 72 13.88 11.74 6.75
CA ILE A 72 12.49 11.42 6.99
C ILE A 72 11.76 12.52 7.75
N SER A 73 12.44 13.28 8.61
CA SER A 73 11.83 14.34 9.44
C SER A 73 11.08 15.39 8.62
N LYS A 74 11.53 15.65 7.39
CA LYS A 74 10.83 16.56 6.46
C LYS A 74 9.49 16.01 6.00
N ILE A 75 9.35 14.69 5.92
CA ILE A 75 8.16 13.99 5.48
C ILE A 75 7.21 13.75 6.66
N LEU A 76 7.74 13.63 7.89
CA LEU A 76 6.94 13.44 9.10
C LEU A 76 5.91 14.57 9.33
N LYS A 77 6.20 15.77 8.84
CA LYS A 77 5.25 16.90 8.88
C LYS A 77 3.98 16.63 8.07
N LEU A 78 4.04 15.71 7.12
CA LEU A 78 2.92 15.31 6.26
C LEU A 78 2.19 14.08 6.81
N MET A 79 2.71 13.44 7.85
CA MET A 79 2.13 12.23 8.41
C MET A 79 0.85 12.58 9.17
N GLN A 80 -0.28 12.15 8.62
CA GLN A 80 -1.60 12.45 9.17
C GLN A 80 -2.30 11.21 9.73
N PHE A 81 -1.83 10.02 9.35
CA PHE A 81 -2.48 8.76 9.68
C PHE A 81 -1.49 7.76 10.25
N PRO A 82 -1.85 7.06 11.32
CA PRO A 82 -1.05 5.94 11.80
C PRO A 82 -0.98 4.85 10.74
N CYS A 83 0.12 4.15 10.69
CA CYS A 83 0.25 3.00 9.81
C CYS A 83 -0.40 1.78 10.45
N SER A 84 -1.31 1.17 9.71
CA SER A 84 -1.99 -0.07 10.06
C SER A 84 -1.59 -1.17 9.06
N ASP A 85 -0.31 -1.28 8.77
CA ASP A 85 0.32 -2.29 7.90
C ASP A 85 -0.49 -2.54 6.60
N ALA A 86 -0.90 -3.78 6.35
CA ALA A 86 -1.64 -4.18 5.16
C ALA A 86 -2.91 -3.36 4.91
N LEU A 87 -3.57 -2.87 5.96
CA LEU A 87 -4.77 -2.05 5.83
C LEU A 87 -4.44 -0.67 5.23
N SER A 88 -3.31 -0.07 5.61
CA SER A 88 -2.86 1.20 5.03
C SER A 88 -2.60 1.09 3.53
N TYR A 89 -1.93 0.03 3.09
CA TYR A 89 -1.72 -0.25 1.66
C TYR A 89 -3.04 -0.51 0.92
N SER A 90 -3.99 -1.18 1.56
CA SER A 90 -5.33 -1.38 1.00
C SER A 90 -6.11 -0.07 0.87
N HIS A 91 -5.98 0.84 1.84
CA HIS A 91 -6.55 2.18 1.78
C HIS A 91 -5.89 3.05 0.70
N LEU A 92 -4.59 2.88 0.44
CA LEU A 92 -3.92 3.50 -0.71
C LEU A 92 -4.55 3.04 -2.03
N ALA A 93 -4.74 1.73 -2.21
CA ALA A 93 -5.37 1.18 -3.41
C ALA A 93 -6.83 1.63 -3.57
N GLU A 94 -7.54 1.92 -2.46
CA GLU A 94 -8.93 2.44 -2.45
C GLU A 94 -8.99 3.96 -2.65
N GLY A 95 -7.83 4.67 -2.69
CA GLY A 95 -7.75 6.13 -2.83
C GLY A 95 -8.07 6.92 -1.54
N ARG A 96 -8.09 6.25 -0.39
CA ARG A 96 -8.30 6.87 0.93
C ARG A 96 -7.02 7.44 1.51
N LEU A 97 -5.88 6.88 1.15
CA LEU A 97 -4.53 7.39 1.39
C LEU A 97 -3.87 7.66 0.04
N ASP A 98 -2.93 8.57 0.03
CA ASP A 98 -2.19 8.96 -1.17
C ASP A 98 -0.76 8.40 -1.18
N ALA A 99 -0.18 8.19 -0.01
CA ALA A 99 1.13 7.60 0.17
C ALA A 99 1.18 6.72 1.43
N VAL A 100 1.92 5.62 1.34
CA VAL A 100 2.27 4.77 2.47
C VAL A 100 3.77 4.52 2.43
N MET A 101 4.44 4.75 3.55
CA MET A 101 5.88 4.57 3.67
C MET A 101 6.18 3.66 4.85
N GLN A 102 6.89 2.57 4.61
CA GLN A 102 7.32 1.64 5.64
C GLN A 102 8.76 1.21 5.44
N CYS A 103 9.44 0.90 6.55
CA CYS A 103 10.69 0.14 6.56
C CYS A 103 10.41 -1.25 7.15
N SER A 104 11.28 -2.19 6.85
CA SER A 104 11.27 -3.54 7.44
C SER A 104 10.17 -4.46 6.97
N ASN A 105 9.43 -4.12 5.90
CA ASN A 105 8.51 -5.06 5.29
C ASN A 105 9.22 -6.34 4.87
N LYS A 106 8.61 -7.45 5.19
CA LYS A 106 8.99 -8.76 4.66
C LYS A 106 8.18 -9.05 3.40
N ILE A 107 8.63 -10.03 2.64
CA ILE A 107 7.99 -10.42 1.39
C ILE A 107 6.49 -10.76 1.57
N TRP A 108 6.14 -11.39 2.66
CA TRP A 108 4.75 -11.75 2.98
C TRP A 108 3.87 -10.56 3.41
N ASP A 109 4.49 -9.43 3.77
CA ASP A 109 3.76 -8.21 4.14
C ASP A 109 3.35 -7.41 2.91
N ILE A 110 4.15 -7.42 1.84
CA ILE A 110 3.96 -6.53 0.69
C ILE A 110 3.56 -7.26 -0.61
N HIS A 111 4.07 -8.48 -0.88
CA HIS A 111 3.78 -9.18 -2.13
C HIS A 111 2.29 -9.33 -2.44
N PRO A 112 1.40 -9.65 -1.48
CA PRO A 112 -0.04 -9.70 -1.76
C PRO A 112 -0.64 -8.34 -2.13
N LEU A 113 0.00 -7.24 -1.75
CA LEU A 113 -0.53 -5.89 -1.93
C LEU A 113 -0.02 -5.20 -3.19
N ILE A 114 1.17 -5.56 -3.67
CA ILE A 114 1.76 -5.01 -4.90
C ILE A 114 0.80 -5.10 -6.09
N PRO A 115 0.28 -6.29 -6.46
CA PRO A 115 -0.61 -6.40 -7.63
C PRO A 115 -1.94 -5.68 -7.43
N ILE A 116 -2.45 -5.58 -6.19
CA ILE A 116 -3.67 -4.83 -5.87
C ILE A 116 -3.45 -3.33 -6.10
N ILE A 117 -2.35 -2.78 -5.58
CA ILE A 117 -2.00 -1.37 -5.72
C ILE A 117 -1.74 -1.02 -7.18
N LYS A 118 -0.92 -1.81 -7.89
CA LYS A 118 -0.63 -1.60 -9.32
C LYS A 118 -1.89 -1.67 -10.17
N ALA A 119 -2.77 -2.64 -9.94
CA ALA A 119 -4.05 -2.77 -10.64
C ALA A 119 -5.04 -1.63 -10.35
N ALA A 120 -4.94 -1.00 -9.18
CA ALA A 120 -5.68 0.22 -8.83
C ALA A 120 -5.06 1.50 -9.44
N GLY A 121 -3.94 1.40 -10.14
CA GLY A 121 -3.23 2.51 -10.77
C GLY A 121 -2.21 3.20 -9.88
N GLY A 122 -1.81 2.58 -8.77
CA GLY A 122 -0.76 3.05 -7.88
C GLY A 122 0.64 2.58 -8.29
N ILE A 123 1.63 3.11 -7.61
CA ILE A 123 3.05 2.78 -7.79
C ILE A 123 3.56 2.15 -6.51
N VAL A 124 4.37 1.11 -6.63
CA VAL A 124 5.10 0.50 -5.52
C VAL A 124 6.57 0.47 -5.88
N SER A 125 7.40 1.06 -5.06
CA SER A 125 8.84 1.10 -5.28
C SER A 125 9.63 0.86 -4.00
N THR A 126 10.87 0.47 -4.15
CA THR A 126 11.85 0.46 -3.06
C THR A 126 12.26 1.89 -2.69
N TRP A 127 12.99 2.04 -1.58
CA TRP A 127 13.57 3.32 -1.17
C TRP A 127 14.63 3.87 -2.15
N SER A 128 15.15 3.05 -3.03
CA SER A 128 16.05 3.44 -4.12
C SER A 128 15.32 3.70 -5.45
N ASN A 129 13.98 3.83 -5.40
CA ASN A 129 13.12 4.08 -6.56
C ASN A 129 13.21 2.98 -7.65
N LYS A 130 13.49 1.75 -7.24
CA LYS A 130 13.39 0.57 -8.12
C LYS A 130 12.00 -0.03 -7.96
N ASP A 131 11.51 -0.69 -9.00
CA ASP A 131 10.26 -1.46 -8.93
C ASP A 131 10.36 -2.53 -7.82
N ALA A 132 9.26 -2.73 -7.10
CA ALA A 132 9.19 -3.66 -5.97
C ALA A 132 8.49 -4.96 -6.39
#